data_ac17c576ce71e1eb14e9283a9b85b0d4
#
_entry.id   ac17c576ce71e1eb14e9283a9b85b0d4
#
_cell.length_a   1.000
_cell.length_b   1.000
_cell.length_c   1.000
_cell.angle_alpha   90.00
_cell.angle_beta   90.00
_cell.angle_gamma   90.00
#
_symmetry.space_group_name_H-M   'P 1'
#
loop_
_entity.id
_entity.type
_entity.pdbx_description
1 polymer ?
#
loop_
_entity_poly.entity_id
_entity_poly.type
_entity_poly.pdbx_seq_one_letter_code
_entity_poly.pdbx_strand_id
1 'polypeptide(L)'
;MLYKCSLVELPAVTTSPDLASLYQLLAKQERPVLPSGERRAILGCGYVGEEVARAWKQEGHALWATTTRRERLGELAELVETPLIFDSTDPSTNLDFTADLDGILVSFAPSKGSEVDLGQYRKTFLGGLQRLVETLDRRPRNTPLQIVHLSSCGVYGNRHGALTNETAPIADPHPVNQVLLQAEEMMGAIRSDRIKVCVLRLGGIYGPGRDIPSMLLSAAGGLVQRNGLNVPCWIHRDDIVRGVCFAFDQGLDETYNLVNDTQLSGQELTDRLCERAGLPLAKWLTIDTTDRILNARVSNEKLKQIGFTFSYPCMAG
;
A
#
# COMPACT_ATOMS: atom_id res chain seq x y z
N MET A 1 -7.30 -4.31 -77.10
CA MET A 1 -7.77 -5.25 -76.04
C MET A 1 -8.34 -4.38 -74.93
N LEU A 2 -9.66 -4.25 -74.94
CA LEU A 2 -10.42 -3.41 -73.96
C LEU A 2 -10.80 -4.33 -72.80
N TYR A 3 -10.30 -3.98 -71.60
CA TYR A 3 -10.78 -4.63 -70.37
C TYR A 3 -12.13 -4.07 -69.97
N LYS A 4 -13.14 -4.93 -69.98
CA LYS A 4 -14.45 -4.63 -69.40
C LYS A 4 -14.32 -4.66 -67.86
N CYS A 5 -14.56 -3.51 -67.23
CA CYS A 5 -14.73 -3.42 -65.80
C CYS A 5 -16.17 -3.79 -65.45
N SER A 6 -16.36 -4.91 -64.77
CA SER A 6 -17.67 -5.34 -64.25
C SER A 6 -17.98 -4.51 -63.03
N LEU A 7 -19.05 -3.71 -63.10
CA LEU A 7 -19.62 -3.05 -61.94
C LEU A 7 -20.27 -4.09 -61.01
N VAL A 8 -19.73 -4.25 -59.84
CA VAL A 8 -20.37 -5.00 -58.75
C VAL A 8 -21.45 -4.11 -58.20
N GLU A 9 -22.71 -4.50 -58.37
CA GLU A 9 -23.84 -3.84 -57.70
C GLU A 9 -23.72 -4.05 -56.21
N LEU A 10 -23.51 -2.95 -55.46
CA LEU A 10 -23.64 -2.92 -54.02
C LEU A 10 -25.12 -3.04 -53.63
N PRO A 11 -25.49 -3.84 -52.66
CA PRO A 11 -26.88 -3.93 -52.20
C PRO A 11 -27.33 -2.58 -51.68
N ALA A 12 -28.57 -2.19 -52.04
CA ALA A 12 -29.22 -0.97 -51.62
C ALA A 12 -29.20 -0.85 -50.08
N VAL A 13 -28.50 0.16 -49.58
CA VAL A 13 -28.55 0.52 -48.17
C VAL A 13 -29.92 1.10 -47.88
N THR A 14 -30.81 0.30 -47.36
CA THR A 14 -32.09 0.72 -46.84
C THR A 14 -31.88 1.47 -45.54
N THR A 15 -32.31 2.73 -45.55
CA THR A 15 -32.44 3.69 -44.44
C THR A 15 -31.12 4.06 -43.76
N SER A 16 -30.56 5.21 -44.14
CA SER A 16 -29.61 5.93 -43.31
C SER A 16 -30.27 6.20 -41.95
N PRO A 17 -29.62 5.83 -40.82
CA PRO A 17 -30.13 6.27 -39.53
C PRO A 17 -30.19 7.79 -39.56
N ASP A 18 -31.36 8.35 -39.15
CA ASP A 18 -31.56 9.77 -39.00
C ASP A 18 -30.36 10.39 -38.27
N LEU A 19 -29.79 11.45 -38.84
CA LEU A 19 -28.66 12.17 -38.23
C LEU A 19 -28.92 12.51 -36.76
N ALA A 20 -30.18 12.76 -36.39
CA ALA A 20 -30.60 12.99 -35.02
C ALA A 20 -30.42 11.76 -34.14
N SER A 21 -30.68 10.54 -34.66
CA SER A 21 -30.45 9.28 -33.94
C SER A 21 -28.95 8.97 -33.79
N LEU A 22 -28.16 9.33 -34.81
CA LEU A 22 -26.68 9.21 -34.72
C LEU A 22 -26.10 10.20 -33.70
N TYR A 23 -26.59 11.44 -33.66
CA TYR A 23 -26.23 12.43 -32.67
C TYR A 23 -26.64 12.01 -31.24
N GLN A 24 -27.82 11.39 -31.11
CA GLN A 24 -28.26 10.85 -29.81
C GLN A 24 -27.43 9.63 -29.36
N LEU A 25 -26.97 8.78 -30.28
CA LEU A 25 -26.06 7.67 -30.00
C LEU A 25 -24.66 8.18 -29.63
N LEU A 26 -24.16 9.19 -30.34
CA LEU A 26 -22.89 9.85 -30.04
C LEU A 26 -22.94 10.68 -28.73
N ALA A 27 -24.11 11.27 -28.44
CA ALA A 27 -24.31 11.97 -27.16
C ALA A 27 -24.49 11.03 -25.96
N LYS A 28 -24.88 9.77 -26.20
CA LYS A 28 -24.93 8.71 -25.18
C LYS A 28 -23.59 7.98 -24.96
N GLN A 29 -22.62 8.14 -25.85
CA GLN A 29 -21.24 7.80 -25.51
C GLN A 29 -20.81 8.85 -24.49
N GLU A 30 -20.77 8.45 -23.22
CA GLU A 30 -20.12 9.21 -22.17
C GLU A 30 -18.74 9.59 -22.72
N ARG A 31 -18.52 10.88 -22.96
CA ARG A 31 -17.18 11.38 -23.28
C ARG A 31 -16.30 10.88 -22.14
N PRO A 32 -15.16 10.23 -22.43
CA PRO A 32 -14.24 9.87 -21.38
C PRO A 32 -13.99 11.14 -20.57
N VAL A 33 -14.45 11.16 -19.33
CA VAL A 33 -14.17 12.26 -18.41
C VAL A 33 -12.65 12.23 -18.27
N LEU A 34 -11.98 13.21 -18.86
CA LEU A 34 -10.54 13.36 -18.68
C LEU A 34 -10.33 13.54 -17.17
N PRO A 35 -9.39 12.81 -16.56
CA PRO A 35 -9.10 12.95 -15.15
C PRO A 35 -8.87 14.42 -14.83
N SER A 36 -9.69 15.00 -13.98
CA SER A 36 -9.54 16.38 -13.52
C SER A 36 -8.59 16.46 -12.32
N GLY A 37 -8.17 15.30 -11.82
CA GLY A 37 -7.31 15.16 -10.67
C GLY A 37 -5.82 15.11 -11.01
N GLU A 38 -5.03 14.86 -9.98
CA GLU A 38 -3.58 14.72 -10.09
C GLU A 38 -3.17 13.43 -10.81
N ARG A 39 -1.94 13.39 -11.31
CA ARG A 39 -1.30 12.21 -11.88
C ARG A 39 -0.58 11.46 -10.78
N ARG A 40 -1.07 10.30 -10.40
CA ARG A 40 -0.55 9.53 -9.27
C ARG A 40 -0.10 8.14 -9.68
N ALA A 41 0.94 7.62 -9.02
CA ALA A 41 1.40 6.26 -9.22
C ALA A 41 1.39 5.45 -7.93
N ILE A 42 1.17 4.14 -8.09
CA ILE A 42 1.31 3.13 -7.03
C ILE A 42 2.43 2.18 -7.43
N LEU A 43 3.58 2.30 -6.78
CA LEU A 43 4.71 1.41 -6.97
C LEU A 43 4.56 0.19 -6.07
N GLY A 44 4.27 -0.98 -6.67
CA GLY A 44 3.93 -2.20 -5.95
C GLY A 44 2.44 -2.29 -5.60
N CYS A 45 1.58 -2.33 -6.64
CA CYS A 45 0.13 -2.39 -6.47
C CYS A 45 -0.33 -3.82 -6.06
N GLY A 46 -0.34 -4.05 -4.74
CA GLY A 46 -0.79 -5.27 -4.09
C GLY A 46 -2.00 -5.02 -3.19
N TYR A 47 -2.12 -5.79 -2.10
CA TYR A 47 -3.26 -5.81 -1.19
C TYR A 47 -3.75 -4.44 -0.67
N VAL A 48 -2.82 -3.52 -0.39
CA VAL A 48 -3.14 -2.14 0.00
C VAL A 48 -3.28 -1.25 -1.23
N GLY A 49 -2.34 -1.38 -2.18
CA GLY A 49 -2.27 -0.53 -3.37
C GLY A 49 -3.53 -0.60 -4.24
N GLU A 50 -4.17 -1.77 -4.34
CA GLU A 50 -5.43 -1.93 -5.08
C GLU A 50 -6.57 -1.10 -4.49
N GLU A 51 -6.69 -1.06 -3.17
CA GLU A 51 -7.74 -0.26 -2.53
C GLU A 51 -7.44 1.24 -2.59
N VAL A 52 -6.16 1.63 -2.52
CA VAL A 52 -5.77 3.02 -2.79
C VAL A 52 -6.08 3.39 -4.24
N ALA A 53 -5.83 2.50 -5.20
CA ALA A 53 -6.19 2.73 -6.60
C ALA A 53 -7.70 2.96 -6.78
N ARG A 54 -8.54 2.16 -6.09
CA ARG A 54 -9.99 2.35 -6.13
C ARG A 54 -10.42 3.71 -5.58
N ALA A 55 -9.86 4.11 -4.43
CA ALA A 55 -10.14 5.41 -3.82
C ALA A 55 -9.73 6.55 -4.75
N TRP A 56 -8.51 6.55 -5.25
CA TRP A 56 -8.00 7.59 -6.13
C TRP A 56 -8.71 7.66 -7.49
N LYS A 57 -9.15 6.52 -8.01
CA LYS A 57 -9.98 6.48 -9.22
C LYS A 57 -11.34 7.16 -9.01
N GLN A 58 -11.96 6.94 -7.84
CA GLN A 58 -13.22 7.61 -7.47
C GLN A 58 -13.04 9.12 -7.30
N GLU A 59 -11.86 9.57 -6.87
CA GLU A 59 -11.49 10.99 -6.76
C GLU A 59 -11.14 11.63 -8.12
N GLY A 60 -11.07 10.83 -9.20
CA GLY A 60 -10.80 11.30 -10.56
C GLY A 60 -9.34 11.56 -10.87
N HIS A 61 -8.41 10.93 -10.16
CA HIS A 61 -6.98 10.98 -10.46
C HIS A 61 -6.63 10.13 -11.69
N ALA A 62 -5.61 10.54 -12.46
CA ALA A 62 -5.00 9.72 -13.49
C ALA A 62 -3.95 8.79 -12.85
N LEU A 63 -4.08 7.48 -13.08
CA LEU A 63 -3.37 6.47 -12.29
C LEU A 63 -2.43 5.59 -13.10
N TRP A 64 -1.23 5.41 -12.56
CA TRP A 64 -0.25 4.40 -12.94
C TRP A 64 -0.09 3.40 -11.80
N ALA A 65 0.09 2.12 -12.12
CA ALA A 65 0.36 1.11 -11.11
C ALA A 65 1.39 0.09 -11.59
N THR A 66 2.29 -0.32 -10.71
CA THR A 66 3.29 -1.31 -11.04
C THR A 66 3.03 -2.64 -10.35
N THR A 67 3.39 -3.73 -11.05
CA THR A 67 3.44 -5.09 -10.52
C THR A 67 4.65 -5.83 -11.09
N THR A 68 5.16 -6.83 -10.38
CA THR A 68 6.18 -7.76 -10.90
C THR A 68 5.58 -8.90 -11.72
N ARG A 69 4.24 -9.10 -11.66
CA ARG A 69 3.54 -10.25 -12.25
C ARG A 69 2.77 -9.85 -13.49
N ARG A 70 3.16 -10.40 -14.66
CA ARG A 70 2.54 -10.09 -15.97
C ARG A 70 1.06 -10.48 -16.04
N GLU A 71 0.69 -11.57 -15.39
CA GLU A 71 -0.69 -12.06 -15.33
C GLU A 71 -1.66 -11.09 -14.65
N ARG A 72 -1.15 -10.18 -13.82
CA ARG A 72 -1.97 -9.18 -13.13
C ARG A 72 -2.24 -7.90 -13.92
N LEU A 73 -1.59 -7.72 -15.07
CA LEU A 73 -1.78 -6.50 -15.87
C LEU A 73 -3.24 -6.30 -16.29
N GLY A 74 -3.96 -7.39 -16.64
CA GLY A 74 -5.38 -7.33 -16.99
C GLY A 74 -6.25 -6.85 -15.82
N GLU A 75 -6.03 -7.41 -14.62
CA GLU A 75 -6.75 -7.00 -13.40
C GLU A 75 -6.46 -5.53 -13.03
N LEU A 76 -5.19 -5.11 -13.17
CA LEU A 76 -4.80 -3.74 -12.87
C LEU A 76 -5.36 -2.73 -13.88
N ALA A 77 -5.54 -3.12 -15.16
CA ALA A 77 -6.14 -2.27 -16.18
C ALA A 77 -7.60 -1.90 -15.88
N GLU A 78 -8.30 -2.67 -15.04
CA GLU A 78 -9.63 -2.32 -14.55
C GLU A 78 -9.60 -1.22 -13.47
N LEU A 79 -8.45 -1.05 -12.80
CA LEU A 79 -8.26 -0.13 -11.68
C LEU A 79 -7.55 1.17 -12.07
N VAL A 80 -6.61 1.10 -13.01
CA VAL A 80 -5.75 2.22 -13.39
C VAL A 80 -5.65 2.35 -14.90
N GLU A 81 -5.37 3.56 -15.40
CA GLU A 81 -5.22 3.82 -16.82
C GLU A 81 -3.96 3.19 -17.40
N THR A 82 -2.89 3.09 -16.60
CA THR A 82 -1.59 2.62 -17.08
C THR A 82 -0.97 1.60 -16.12
N PRO A 83 -1.31 0.30 -16.28
CA PRO A 83 -0.65 -0.78 -15.55
C PRO A 83 0.71 -1.09 -16.19
N LEU A 84 1.76 -1.25 -15.37
CA LEU A 84 3.14 -1.45 -15.81
C LEU A 84 3.81 -2.62 -15.08
N ILE A 85 4.75 -3.26 -15.78
CA ILE A 85 5.67 -4.18 -15.11
C ILE A 85 6.85 -3.38 -14.58
N PHE A 86 7.14 -3.57 -13.31
CA PHE A 86 8.37 -3.10 -12.69
C PHE A 86 8.93 -4.17 -11.76
N ASP A 87 10.13 -4.62 -12.06
CA ASP A 87 10.95 -5.47 -11.22
C ASP A 87 12.32 -4.79 -11.02
N SER A 88 12.68 -4.52 -9.78
CA SER A 88 13.96 -3.86 -9.45
C SER A 88 15.19 -4.66 -9.89
N THR A 89 15.05 -5.96 -10.12
CA THR A 89 16.13 -6.86 -10.56
C THR A 89 16.22 -6.99 -12.08
N ASP A 90 15.21 -6.53 -12.83
CA ASP A 90 15.18 -6.57 -14.29
C ASP A 90 15.54 -5.19 -14.87
N PRO A 91 16.73 -5.05 -15.52
CA PRO A 91 17.16 -3.76 -16.09
C PRO A 91 16.28 -3.29 -17.26
N SER A 92 15.47 -4.17 -17.86
CA SER A 92 14.54 -3.79 -18.92
C SER A 92 13.32 -3.02 -18.43
N THR A 93 13.02 -3.09 -17.13
CA THR A 93 11.95 -2.31 -16.50
C THR A 93 12.49 -0.97 -15.97
N ASN A 94 11.69 0.09 -16.03
CA ASN A 94 12.10 1.42 -15.56
C ASN A 94 10.95 2.15 -14.87
N LEU A 95 11.29 3.28 -14.26
CA LEU A 95 10.36 4.18 -13.58
C LEU A 95 10.32 5.57 -14.23
N ASP A 96 10.70 5.70 -15.49
CA ASP A 96 10.80 6.99 -16.20
C ASP A 96 9.49 7.76 -16.24
N PHE A 97 8.36 7.06 -16.20
CA PHE A 97 7.02 7.65 -16.13
C PHE A 97 6.79 8.47 -14.84
N THR A 98 7.57 8.23 -13.77
CA THR A 98 7.40 8.94 -12.49
C THR A 98 7.88 10.39 -12.54
N ALA A 99 8.63 10.78 -13.57
CA ALA A 99 9.18 12.12 -13.70
C ALA A 99 8.13 13.24 -13.75
N ASP A 100 6.93 12.94 -14.28
CA ASP A 100 5.88 13.92 -14.51
C ASP A 100 4.65 13.72 -13.60
N LEU A 101 4.78 12.93 -12.54
CA LEU A 101 3.68 12.68 -11.59
C LEU A 101 3.61 13.75 -10.50
N ASP A 102 2.42 13.92 -9.94
CA ASP A 102 2.16 14.82 -8.81
C ASP A 102 2.23 14.04 -7.47
N GLY A 103 1.95 12.73 -7.51
CA GLY A 103 1.96 11.85 -6.35
C GLY A 103 2.48 10.45 -6.61
N ILE A 104 3.21 9.88 -5.64
CA ILE A 104 3.69 8.49 -5.69
C ILE A 104 3.44 7.81 -4.35
N LEU A 105 2.70 6.70 -4.39
CA LEU A 105 2.65 5.75 -3.27
C LEU A 105 3.71 4.67 -3.49
N VAL A 106 4.65 4.54 -2.58
CA VAL A 106 5.61 3.42 -2.54
C VAL A 106 5.09 2.36 -1.59
N SER A 107 4.65 1.23 -2.16
CA SER A 107 4.05 0.10 -1.45
C SER A 107 4.71 -1.23 -1.85
N PHE A 108 6.03 -1.20 -2.05
CA PHE A 108 6.78 -2.42 -2.33
C PHE A 108 6.65 -3.42 -1.18
N ALA A 109 6.46 -4.68 -1.52
CA ALA A 109 6.48 -5.77 -0.57
C ALA A 109 7.08 -7.01 -1.24
N PRO A 110 7.85 -7.83 -0.52
CA PRO A 110 8.34 -9.09 -1.07
C PRO A 110 7.17 -9.98 -1.49
N SER A 111 7.37 -10.72 -2.58
CA SER A 111 6.40 -11.73 -3.00
C SER A 111 6.18 -12.76 -1.89
N LYS A 112 4.94 -13.18 -1.67
CA LYS A 112 4.63 -14.25 -0.71
C LYS A 112 5.33 -15.54 -1.14
N GLY A 113 6.36 -15.95 -0.40
CA GLY A 113 7.03 -17.23 -0.50
C GLY A 113 7.30 -17.78 0.91
N SER A 114 7.58 -19.06 1.05
CA SER A 114 7.70 -19.74 2.35
C SER A 114 8.83 -19.20 3.24
N GLU A 115 9.84 -18.57 2.67
CA GLU A 115 10.93 -17.89 3.41
C GLU A 115 11.43 -16.71 2.57
N VAL A 116 11.03 -15.50 2.95
CA VAL A 116 11.61 -14.29 2.37
C VAL A 116 12.93 -14.03 3.06
N ASP A 117 14.03 -14.32 2.39
CA ASP A 117 15.36 -14.08 2.93
C ASP A 117 15.74 -12.58 2.92
N LEU A 118 16.78 -12.24 3.64
CA LEU A 118 17.30 -10.88 3.76
C LEU A 118 17.73 -10.31 2.38
N GLY A 119 18.25 -11.16 1.49
CA GLY A 119 18.66 -10.77 0.15
C GLY A 119 17.46 -10.32 -0.69
N GLN A 120 16.36 -11.05 -0.61
CA GLN A 120 15.12 -10.68 -1.30
C GLN A 120 14.52 -9.39 -0.71
N TYR A 121 14.56 -9.20 0.62
CA TYR A 121 14.16 -7.93 1.24
C TYR A 121 14.96 -6.75 0.70
N ARG A 122 16.30 -6.87 0.67
CA ARG A 122 17.18 -5.83 0.12
C ARG A 122 16.85 -5.52 -1.34
N LYS A 123 16.73 -6.52 -2.19
CA LYS A 123 16.40 -6.34 -3.61
C LYS A 123 15.06 -5.63 -3.79
N THR A 124 14.03 -6.07 -3.06
CA THR A 124 12.69 -5.49 -3.20
C THR A 124 12.64 -4.05 -2.72
N PHE A 125 13.08 -3.78 -1.48
CA PHE A 125 12.94 -2.45 -0.89
C PHE A 125 14.04 -1.50 -1.40
N LEU A 126 15.32 -1.83 -1.20
CA LEU A 126 16.40 -0.89 -1.52
C LEU A 126 16.61 -0.79 -3.03
N GLY A 127 16.57 -1.91 -3.77
CA GLY A 127 16.74 -1.89 -5.22
C GLY A 127 15.63 -1.11 -5.93
N GLY A 128 14.37 -1.30 -5.51
CA GLY A 128 13.24 -0.55 -6.07
C GLY A 128 13.34 0.94 -5.78
N LEU A 129 13.67 1.32 -4.54
CA LEU A 129 13.82 2.71 -4.13
C LEU A 129 15.02 3.38 -4.80
N GLN A 130 16.15 2.69 -4.91
CA GLN A 130 17.32 3.22 -5.58
C GLN A 130 17.00 3.62 -7.04
N ARG A 131 16.27 2.77 -7.76
CA ARG A 131 15.83 3.10 -9.13
C ARG A 131 14.87 4.28 -9.19
N LEU A 132 13.98 4.43 -8.19
CA LEU A 132 13.13 5.62 -8.09
C LEU A 132 13.96 6.88 -7.86
N VAL A 133 14.86 6.87 -6.88
CA VAL A 133 15.75 7.99 -6.57
C VAL A 133 16.58 8.39 -7.80
N GLU A 134 17.25 7.44 -8.44
CA GLU A 134 18.03 7.68 -9.67
C GLU A 134 17.19 8.26 -10.81
N THR A 135 15.91 7.87 -10.91
CA THR A 135 15.01 8.42 -11.93
C THR A 135 14.63 9.87 -11.62
N LEU A 136 14.34 10.17 -10.36
CA LEU A 136 13.99 11.52 -9.93
C LEU A 136 15.19 12.48 -10.02
N ASP A 137 16.39 12.02 -9.71
CA ASP A 137 17.63 12.82 -9.79
C ASP A 137 18.02 13.17 -11.24
N ARG A 138 17.78 12.24 -12.18
CA ARG A 138 18.11 12.47 -13.61
C ARG A 138 17.22 13.53 -14.28
N ARG A 139 16.06 13.81 -13.73
CA ARG A 139 15.09 14.73 -14.32
C ARG A 139 14.66 15.79 -13.31
N PRO A 140 15.33 16.97 -13.29
CA PRO A 140 14.93 18.06 -12.43
C PRO A 140 13.45 18.41 -12.62
N ARG A 141 12.70 18.41 -11.52
CA ARG A 141 11.27 18.68 -11.53
C ARG A 141 10.98 20.16 -11.49
N ASN A 142 10.00 20.58 -12.29
CA ASN A 142 9.47 21.94 -12.23
C ASN A 142 8.17 22.02 -11.38
N THR A 143 7.54 20.86 -11.11
CA THR A 143 6.31 20.75 -10.32
C THR A 143 6.56 20.05 -8.99
N PRO A 144 5.81 20.35 -7.94
CA PRO A 144 5.86 19.63 -6.66
C PRO A 144 5.58 18.14 -6.84
N LEU A 145 6.18 17.31 -6.00
CA LEU A 145 5.91 15.88 -5.91
C LEU A 145 5.67 15.50 -4.45
N GLN A 146 4.56 14.83 -4.18
CA GLN A 146 4.30 14.17 -2.92
C GLN A 146 4.60 12.68 -3.02
N ILE A 147 5.40 12.15 -2.09
CA ILE A 147 5.67 10.71 -1.98
C ILE A 147 5.16 10.24 -0.62
N VAL A 148 4.39 9.15 -0.62
CA VAL A 148 4.03 8.42 0.61
C VAL A 148 4.69 7.05 0.55
N HIS A 149 5.54 6.76 1.53
CA HIS A 149 6.24 5.48 1.65
C HIS A 149 5.65 4.64 2.78
N LEU A 150 5.17 3.44 2.45
CA LEU A 150 4.68 2.49 3.46
C LEU A 150 5.86 1.71 4.04
N SER A 151 6.14 1.97 5.29
CA SER A 151 7.12 1.26 6.12
C SER A 151 6.42 0.41 7.18
N SER A 152 7.13 -0.05 8.19
CA SER A 152 6.60 -0.93 9.24
C SER A 152 7.06 -0.50 10.63
N CYS A 153 6.16 -0.56 11.61
CA CYS A 153 6.51 -0.44 13.03
C CYS A 153 7.47 -1.53 13.53
N GLY A 154 7.69 -2.59 12.73
CA GLY A 154 8.72 -3.60 13.00
C GLY A 154 10.12 -3.00 13.22
N VAL A 155 10.39 -1.80 12.66
CA VAL A 155 11.66 -1.07 12.86
C VAL A 155 11.98 -0.80 14.33
N TYR A 156 10.98 -0.70 15.21
CA TYR A 156 11.18 -0.48 16.63
C TYR A 156 11.71 -1.70 17.38
N GLY A 157 11.50 -2.91 16.84
CA GLY A 157 11.98 -4.15 17.45
C GLY A 157 11.37 -4.44 18.84
N ASN A 158 12.15 -5.09 19.71
CA ASN A 158 11.72 -5.39 21.06
C ASN A 158 12.01 -4.22 22.01
N ARG A 159 10.95 -3.49 22.39
CA ARG A 159 10.97 -2.40 23.37
C ARG A 159 10.45 -2.83 24.74
N HIS A 160 10.35 -4.13 24.97
CA HIS A 160 9.84 -4.71 26.23
C HIS A 160 8.44 -4.15 26.61
N GLY A 161 7.58 -3.93 25.61
CA GLY A 161 6.24 -3.38 25.83
C GLY A 161 6.19 -1.89 26.18
N ALA A 162 7.30 -1.16 26.11
CA ALA A 162 7.34 0.27 26.42
C ALA A 162 6.53 1.10 25.41
N LEU A 163 6.00 2.24 25.86
CA LEU A 163 5.37 3.23 24.98
C LEU A 163 6.43 3.76 24.00
N THR A 164 6.11 3.75 22.72
CA THR A 164 7.04 4.02 21.64
C THR A 164 6.39 4.92 20.58
N ASN A 165 6.99 6.06 20.30
CA ASN A 165 6.55 7.00 19.28
C ASN A 165 7.63 7.15 18.19
N GLU A 166 7.40 8.03 17.23
CA GLU A 166 8.25 8.25 16.06
C GLU A 166 9.66 8.76 16.40
N THR A 167 9.85 9.37 17.57
CA THR A 167 11.15 9.88 18.05
C THR A 167 11.91 8.87 18.89
N ALA A 168 11.34 7.69 19.15
CA ALA A 168 11.99 6.66 19.95
C ALA A 168 13.29 6.18 19.27
N PRO A 169 14.39 6.07 20.01
CA PRO A 169 15.65 5.57 19.47
C PRO A 169 15.48 4.12 19.00
N ILE A 170 16.01 3.83 17.84
CA ILE A 170 16.05 2.48 17.29
C ILE A 170 17.39 1.88 17.63
N ALA A 171 17.40 0.91 18.56
CA ALA A 171 18.61 0.22 19.00
C ALA A 171 18.58 -1.22 18.49
N ASP A 172 19.67 -1.65 17.87
CA ASP A 172 19.93 -3.03 17.42
C ASP A 172 18.71 -3.70 16.72
N PRO A 173 18.22 -3.14 15.61
CA PRO A 173 17.10 -3.70 14.91
C PRO A 173 17.48 -5.02 14.23
N HIS A 174 16.54 -5.96 14.20
CA HIS A 174 16.70 -7.20 13.42
C HIS A 174 17.13 -6.89 11.97
N PRO A 175 18.00 -7.69 11.31
CA PRO A 175 18.54 -7.41 9.97
C PRO A 175 17.48 -7.02 8.91
N VAL A 176 16.28 -7.62 8.94
CA VAL A 176 15.16 -7.23 8.06
C VAL A 176 14.68 -5.82 8.36
N ASN A 177 14.60 -5.43 9.63
CA ASN A 177 14.18 -4.10 10.03
C ASN A 177 15.24 -3.03 9.69
N GLN A 178 16.53 -3.39 9.66
CA GLN A 178 17.59 -2.52 9.15
C GLN A 178 17.39 -2.16 7.68
N VAL A 179 16.91 -3.11 6.86
CA VAL A 179 16.57 -2.82 5.45
C VAL A 179 15.46 -1.78 5.35
N LEU A 180 14.42 -1.88 6.19
CA LEU A 180 13.33 -0.91 6.21
C LEU A 180 13.81 0.47 6.66
N LEU A 181 14.69 0.55 7.65
CA LEU A 181 15.30 1.82 8.08
C LEU A 181 16.13 2.45 6.98
N GLN A 182 16.98 1.67 6.29
CA GLN A 182 17.73 2.14 5.13
C GLN A 182 16.79 2.66 4.02
N ALA A 183 15.66 2.00 3.82
CA ALA A 183 14.64 2.47 2.88
C ALA A 183 14.02 3.82 3.31
N GLU A 184 13.71 4.00 4.60
CA GLU A 184 13.23 5.27 5.14
C GLU A 184 14.28 6.38 5.01
N GLU A 185 15.56 6.08 5.27
CA GLU A 185 16.68 7.03 5.11
C GLU A 185 16.85 7.45 3.65
N MET A 186 16.83 6.50 2.71
CA MET A 186 16.88 6.79 1.27
C MET A 186 15.74 7.73 0.85
N MET A 187 14.52 7.46 1.32
CA MET A 187 13.37 8.30 1.03
C MET A 187 13.48 9.68 1.69
N GLY A 188 14.02 9.74 2.90
CA GLY A 188 14.28 11.01 3.59
C GLY A 188 15.31 11.89 2.86
N ALA A 189 16.32 11.27 2.25
CA ALA A 189 17.41 11.97 1.58
C ALA A 189 16.99 12.73 0.30
N ILE A 190 15.87 12.36 -0.34
CA ILE A 190 15.38 13.04 -1.55
C ILE A 190 14.43 14.22 -1.25
N ARG A 191 14.14 14.49 0.03
CA ARG A 191 13.33 15.66 0.41
C ARG A 191 13.98 16.95 -0.08
N SER A 192 13.15 17.84 -0.58
CA SER A 192 13.57 19.15 -1.08
C SER A 192 12.38 20.11 -1.09
N ASP A 193 12.59 21.36 -1.50
CA ASP A 193 11.50 22.33 -1.69
C ASP A 193 10.40 21.86 -2.66
N ARG A 194 10.70 20.85 -3.49
CA ARG A 194 9.80 20.31 -4.50
C ARG A 194 9.37 18.87 -4.26
N ILE A 195 10.03 18.15 -3.37
CA ILE A 195 9.72 16.75 -3.05
C ILE A 195 9.45 16.62 -1.57
N LYS A 196 8.19 16.35 -1.23
CA LYS A 196 7.77 15.98 0.12
C LYS A 196 7.72 14.46 0.24
N VAL A 197 8.15 13.94 1.38
CA VAL A 197 8.13 12.50 1.66
C VAL A 197 7.50 12.23 3.02
N CYS A 198 6.34 11.59 3.01
CA CYS A 198 5.70 11.06 4.20
C CYS A 198 6.04 9.57 4.34
N VAL A 199 6.52 9.16 5.49
CA VAL A 199 6.71 7.74 5.84
C VAL A 199 5.60 7.31 6.79
N LEU A 200 4.82 6.30 6.40
CA LEU A 200 3.80 5.68 7.25
C LEU A 200 4.32 4.34 7.77
N ARG A 201 4.66 4.26 9.05
CA ARG A 201 5.04 3.01 9.72
C ARG A 201 3.77 2.25 10.11
N LEU A 202 3.51 1.17 9.40
CA LEU A 202 2.31 0.35 9.58
C LEU A 202 2.44 -0.68 10.68
N GLY A 203 1.36 -0.91 11.41
CA GLY A 203 1.18 -2.11 12.24
C GLY A 203 0.95 -3.37 11.41
N GLY A 204 0.77 -4.50 12.07
CA GLY A 204 0.31 -5.74 11.45
C GLY A 204 -1.03 -5.51 10.75
N ILE A 205 -1.07 -5.76 9.44
CA ILE A 205 -2.23 -5.43 8.61
C ILE A 205 -3.29 -6.51 8.73
N TYR A 206 -4.53 -6.13 9.07
CA TYR A 206 -5.70 -7.01 9.06
C TYR A 206 -6.84 -6.39 8.23
N GLY A 207 -7.90 -7.19 7.97
CA GLY A 207 -9.06 -6.78 7.17
C GLY A 207 -9.48 -7.88 6.20
N PRO A 208 -10.28 -7.59 5.16
CA PRO A 208 -10.75 -8.57 4.21
C PRO A 208 -9.63 -9.45 3.63
N GLY A 209 -9.77 -10.77 3.73
CA GLY A 209 -8.74 -11.74 3.30
C GLY A 209 -7.52 -11.87 4.23
N ARG A 210 -7.49 -11.14 5.35
CA ARG A 210 -6.48 -11.23 6.43
C ARG A 210 -7.19 -11.13 7.77
N ASP A 211 -8.00 -12.12 8.09
CA ASP A 211 -8.81 -12.14 9.30
C ASP A 211 -7.99 -12.59 10.52
N ILE A 212 -7.25 -11.65 11.11
CA ILE A 212 -6.45 -11.88 12.32
C ILE A 212 -7.33 -12.21 13.52
N PRO A 213 -8.48 -11.54 13.78
CA PRO A 213 -9.38 -11.94 14.85
C PRO A 213 -9.78 -13.43 14.79
N SER A 214 -10.24 -13.94 13.65
CA SER A 214 -10.57 -15.36 13.50
C SER A 214 -9.36 -16.28 13.68
N MET A 215 -8.18 -15.87 13.21
CA MET A 215 -6.94 -16.61 13.44
C MET A 215 -6.62 -16.71 14.96
N LEU A 216 -6.77 -15.62 15.71
CA LEU A 216 -6.55 -15.63 17.17
C LEU A 216 -7.58 -16.48 17.89
N LEU A 217 -8.87 -16.39 17.50
CA LEU A 217 -9.93 -17.21 18.05
C LEU A 217 -9.74 -18.71 17.81
N SER A 218 -9.03 -19.11 16.76
CA SER A 218 -8.71 -20.54 16.52
C SER A 218 -7.86 -21.16 17.61
N ALA A 219 -7.22 -20.35 18.47
CA ALA A 219 -6.45 -20.81 19.63
C ALA A 219 -7.33 -21.12 20.86
N ALA A 220 -8.64 -20.84 20.82
CA ALA A 220 -9.56 -20.99 21.95
C ALA A 220 -9.52 -22.41 22.53
N GLY A 221 -9.32 -22.54 23.85
CA GLY A 221 -9.21 -23.81 24.58
C GLY A 221 -7.94 -24.62 24.28
N GLY A 222 -7.16 -24.24 23.25
CA GLY A 222 -5.95 -24.92 22.82
C GLY A 222 -4.69 -24.45 23.53
N LEU A 223 -3.54 -25.08 23.19
CA LEU A 223 -2.21 -24.72 23.69
C LEU A 223 -1.46 -23.92 22.62
N VAL A 224 -1.08 -22.67 22.94
CA VAL A 224 -0.26 -21.80 22.09
C VAL A 224 1.21 -21.98 22.45
N GLN A 225 2.03 -22.34 21.47
CA GLN A 225 3.46 -22.66 21.62
C GLN A 225 4.36 -21.41 21.79
N ARG A 226 3.89 -20.40 22.56
CA ARG A 226 4.61 -19.16 22.88
C ARG A 226 4.02 -18.50 24.11
N ASN A 227 4.74 -17.50 24.67
CA ASN A 227 4.30 -16.86 25.92
C ASN A 227 3.18 -15.81 25.76
N GLY A 228 2.89 -15.34 24.55
CA GLY A 228 1.84 -14.35 24.31
C GLY A 228 2.05 -12.96 24.93
N LEU A 229 3.20 -12.68 25.56
CA LEU A 229 3.46 -11.45 26.32
C LEU A 229 3.89 -10.26 25.44
N ASN A 230 4.32 -10.52 24.21
CA ASN A 230 4.70 -9.45 23.29
C ASN A 230 3.48 -8.60 22.90
N VAL A 231 3.69 -7.28 22.82
CA VAL A 231 2.68 -6.30 22.42
C VAL A 231 2.89 -5.97 20.93
N PRO A 232 2.14 -6.60 20.02
CA PRO A 232 2.12 -6.21 18.62
C PRO A 232 1.28 -4.95 18.45
N CYS A 233 1.49 -4.22 17.34
CA CYS A 233 0.57 -3.18 16.91
C CYS A 233 -0.17 -3.60 15.64
N TRP A 234 -1.36 -3.04 15.42
CA TRP A 234 -2.28 -3.45 14.36
C TRP A 234 -2.81 -2.26 13.58
N ILE A 235 -3.22 -2.51 12.35
CA ILE A 235 -3.90 -1.53 11.50
C ILE A 235 -4.87 -2.24 10.55
N HIS A 236 -6.08 -1.71 10.41
CA HIS A 236 -7.02 -2.19 9.40
C HIS A 236 -6.63 -1.67 8.01
N ARG A 237 -6.80 -2.50 6.96
CA ARG A 237 -6.48 -2.12 5.58
C ARG A 237 -7.14 -0.81 5.15
N ASP A 238 -8.42 -0.65 5.48
CA ASP A 238 -9.17 0.55 5.06
C ASP A 238 -8.67 1.83 5.77
N ASP A 239 -8.16 1.71 7.01
CA ASP A 239 -7.50 2.83 7.69
C ASP A 239 -6.12 3.13 7.10
N ILE A 240 -5.43 2.15 6.47
CA ILE A 240 -4.22 2.43 5.69
C ILE A 240 -4.59 3.26 4.45
N VAL A 241 -5.64 2.88 3.71
CA VAL A 241 -6.12 3.64 2.54
C VAL A 241 -6.43 5.08 2.93
N ARG A 242 -7.21 5.26 4.01
CA ARG A 242 -7.53 6.60 4.55
C ARG A 242 -6.30 7.38 4.97
N GLY A 243 -5.33 6.71 5.63
CA GLY A 243 -4.07 7.33 6.04
C GLY A 243 -3.22 7.77 4.85
N VAL A 244 -3.19 6.99 3.77
CA VAL A 244 -2.53 7.38 2.52
C VAL A 244 -3.21 8.59 1.89
N CYS A 245 -4.54 8.56 1.69
CA CYS A 245 -5.29 9.71 1.15
C CYS A 245 -5.07 10.95 2.02
N PHE A 246 -5.20 10.82 3.34
CA PHE A 246 -4.96 11.92 4.29
C PHE A 246 -3.54 12.50 4.17
N ALA A 247 -2.52 11.66 4.01
CA ALA A 247 -1.14 12.11 3.83
C ALA A 247 -0.96 12.94 2.56
N PHE A 248 -1.62 12.57 1.46
CA PHE A 248 -1.63 13.36 0.23
C PHE A 248 -2.42 14.66 0.39
N ASP A 249 -3.62 14.62 0.96
CA ASP A 249 -4.50 15.78 1.14
C ASP A 249 -3.87 16.86 2.03
N GLN A 250 -3.16 16.44 3.09
CA GLN A 250 -2.49 17.33 4.02
C GLN A 250 -1.06 17.69 3.60
N GLY A 251 -0.54 17.09 2.53
CA GLY A 251 0.84 17.29 2.08
C GLY A 251 1.87 16.97 3.16
N LEU A 252 1.69 15.84 3.88
CA LEU A 252 2.53 15.44 5.00
C LEU A 252 3.98 15.17 4.54
N ASP A 253 4.96 15.57 5.36
CA ASP A 253 6.39 15.50 5.03
C ASP A 253 7.23 14.98 6.21
N GLU A 254 6.68 14.07 7.01
CA GLU A 254 7.36 13.48 8.16
C GLU A 254 7.06 11.99 8.27
N THR A 255 7.61 11.36 9.32
CA THR A 255 7.29 9.96 9.68
C THR A 255 6.14 9.94 10.67
N TYR A 256 5.16 9.05 10.44
CA TYR A 256 4.00 8.83 11.30
C TYR A 256 3.76 7.34 11.52
N ASN A 257 3.39 6.99 12.75
CA ASN A 257 2.91 5.65 13.05
C ASN A 257 1.44 5.52 12.64
N LEU A 258 1.13 4.60 11.75
CA LEU A 258 -0.23 4.31 11.33
C LEU A 258 -0.65 2.96 11.94
N VAL A 259 -1.10 3.01 13.17
CA VAL A 259 -1.55 1.88 13.99
C VAL A 259 -2.85 2.24 14.70
N ASN A 260 -3.70 1.25 14.98
CA ASN A 260 -4.91 1.47 15.77
C ASN A 260 -4.60 1.54 17.28
N ASP A 261 -5.62 1.74 18.11
CA ASP A 261 -5.48 1.91 19.56
C ASP A 261 -5.34 0.58 20.33
N THR A 262 -5.25 -0.54 19.64
CA THR A 262 -5.07 -1.85 20.27
C THR A 262 -3.62 -1.99 20.76
N GLN A 263 -3.41 -1.75 22.07
CA GLN A 263 -2.10 -1.84 22.73
C GLN A 263 -2.05 -3.01 23.73
N LEU A 264 -2.56 -4.16 23.32
CA LEU A 264 -2.65 -5.38 24.11
C LEU A 264 -1.55 -6.36 23.71
N SER A 265 -1.07 -7.14 24.66
CA SER A 265 -0.26 -8.31 24.34
C SER A 265 -1.05 -9.32 23.49
N GLY A 266 -0.35 -10.22 22.84
CA GLY A 266 -0.99 -11.28 22.06
C GLY A 266 -1.94 -12.12 22.88
N GLN A 267 -1.58 -12.40 24.14
CA GLN A 267 -2.44 -13.10 25.08
C GLN A 267 -3.67 -12.27 25.45
N GLU A 268 -3.50 -11.03 25.92
CA GLU A 268 -4.63 -10.17 26.32
C GLU A 268 -5.61 -9.94 25.18
N LEU A 269 -5.14 -9.77 23.96
CA LEU A 269 -6.00 -9.62 22.79
C LEU A 269 -6.78 -10.90 22.50
N THR A 270 -6.10 -12.05 22.52
CA THR A 270 -6.75 -13.35 22.28
C THR A 270 -7.79 -13.65 23.36
N ASP A 271 -7.46 -13.42 24.62
CA ASP A 271 -8.36 -13.69 25.76
C ASP A 271 -9.62 -12.80 25.65
N ARG A 272 -9.50 -11.50 25.36
CA ARG A 272 -10.64 -10.61 25.11
C ARG A 272 -11.53 -11.07 23.96
N LEU A 273 -10.92 -11.53 22.86
CA LEU A 273 -11.70 -12.04 21.72
C LEU A 273 -12.44 -13.32 22.10
N CYS A 274 -11.80 -14.24 22.83
CA CYS A 274 -12.44 -15.47 23.33
C CYS A 274 -13.59 -15.17 24.28
N GLU A 275 -13.39 -14.28 25.26
CA GLU A 275 -14.44 -13.86 26.21
C GLU A 275 -15.68 -13.29 25.48
N ARG A 276 -15.47 -12.41 24.51
CA ARG A 276 -16.56 -11.82 23.71
C ARG A 276 -17.29 -12.84 22.86
N ALA A 277 -16.57 -13.84 22.36
CA ALA A 277 -17.15 -14.94 21.58
C ALA A 277 -17.77 -16.04 22.44
N GLY A 278 -17.65 -15.95 23.77
CA GLY A 278 -18.11 -17.02 24.68
C GLY A 278 -17.30 -18.31 24.54
N LEU A 279 -16.03 -18.21 24.14
CA LEU A 279 -15.13 -19.33 23.92
C LEU A 279 -14.16 -19.51 25.10
N PRO A 280 -13.64 -20.73 25.34
CA PRO A 280 -12.67 -20.98 26.41
C PRO A 280 -11.33 -20.25 26.06
N LEU A 281 -10.66 -19.73 27.09
CA LEU A 281 -9.38 -19.06 26.94
C LEU A 281 -8.28 -20.01 26.43
N ALA A 282 -7.33 -19.47 25.67
CA ALA A 282 -6.16 -20.22 25.22
C ALA A 282 -5.20 -20.46 26.39
N LYS A 283 -4.44 -21.55 26.33
CA LYS A 283 -3.34 -21.86 27.27
C LYS A 283 -2.01 -21.46 26.62
N TRP A 284 -1.19 -20.69 27.31
CA TRP A 284 0.06 -20.17 26.80
C TRP A 284 1.25 -20.87 27.43
N LEU A 285 2.29 -21.16 26.64
CA LEU A 285 3.56 -21.64 27.18
C LEU A 285 4.44 -20.46 27.56
N THR A 286 5.32 -20.66 28.56
CA THR A 286 6.32 -19.66 28.98
C THR A 286 7.58 -19.70 28.12
N ILE A 287 7.47 -20.03 26.85
CA ILE A 287 8.59 -20.08 25.91
C ILE A 287 8.82 -18.68 25.36
N ASP A 288 10.02 -18.15 25.55
CA ASP A 288 10.41 -16.90 24.91
C ASP A 288 10.87 -17.19 23.47
N THR A 289 10.11 -16.71 22.51
CA THR A 289 10.46 -16.76 21.08
C THR A 289 10.78 -15.35 20.60
N THR A 290 11.99 -14.88 20.91
CA THR A 290 12.36 -13.47 20.74
C THR A 290 12.70 -13.02 19.34
N ASP A 291 12.82 -13.92 18.37
CA ASP A 291 13.27 -13.58 17.03
C ASP A 291 12.21 -12.84 16.23
N ARG A 292 12.51 -11.63 15.75
CA ARG A 292 11.74 -10.80 14.83
C ARG A 292 10.46 -10.13 15.40
N ILE A 293 10.21 -10.18 16.70
CA ILE A 293 8.93 -9.74 17.22
C ILE A 293 9.00 -8.28 17.66
N LEU A 294 8.14 -7.45 17.05
CA LEU A 294 7.80 -6.16 17.63
C LEU A 294 7.16 -6.39 19.01
N ASN A 295 7.70 -5.72 20.03
CA ASN A 295 7.17 -5.73 21.38
C ASN A 295 7.17 -4.31 21.93
N ALA A 296 6.19 -3.53 21.53
CA ALA A 296 6.10 -2.11 21.85
C ALA A 296 4.63 -1.63 21.84
N ARG A 297 4.26 -0.76 22.78
CA ARG A 297 3.01 0.02 22.69
C ARG A 297 3.25 1.21 21.79
N VAL A 298 3.02 1.01 20.48
CA VAL A 298 3.26 2.03 19.48
C VAL A 298 2.16 3.11 19.53
N SER A 299 2.58 4.37 19.72
CA SER A 299 1.69 5.51 19.78
C SER A 299 1.33 6.00 18.37
N ASN A 300 0.06 6.33 18.15
CA ASN A 300 -0.48 6.99 16.95
C ASN A 300 -0.88 8.46 17.21
N GLU A 301 -0.52 8.99 18.36
CA GLU A 301 -0.94 10.33 18.82
C GLU A 301 -0.48 11.44 17.87
N LYS A 302 0.72 11.35 17.30
CA LYS A 302 1.22 12.33 16.33
C LYS A 302 0.27 12.50 15.14
N LEU A 303 -0.23 11.38 14.60
CA LEU A 303 -1.16 11.39 13.47
C LEU A 303 -2.55 11.90 13.88
N LYS A 304 -3.02 11.53 15.07
CA LYS A 304 -4.29 12.04 15.62
C LYS A 304 -4.25 13.55 15.88
N GLN A 305 -3.13 14.08 16.38
CA GLN A 305 -2.98 15.52 16.69
C GLN A 305 -3.12 16.40 15.45
N ILE A 306 -2.82 15.88 14.26
CA ILE A 306 -3.05 16.58 12.99
C ILE A 306 -4.41 16.28 12.34
N GLY A 307 -5.32 15.63 13.09
CA GLY A 307 -6.74 15.45 12.71
C GLY A 307 -7.10 14.11 12.07
N PHE A 308 -6.18 13.14 12.00
CA PHE A 308 -6.53 11.82 11.47
C PHE A 308 -7.42 11.05 12.46
N THR A 309 -8.46 10.39 11.93
CA THR A 309 -9.39 9.56 12.71
C THR A 309 -9.46 8.15 12.13
N PHE A 310 -9.43 7.14 13.00
CA PHE A 310 -9.53 5.74 12.59
C PHE A 310 -11.00 5.30 12.46
N SER A 311 -11.31 4.55 11.39
CA SER A 311 -12.60 3.86 11.24
C SER A 311 -12.63 2.56 12.05
N TYR A 312 -11.46 1.95 12.26
CA TYR A 312 -11.27 0.73 13.04
C TYR A 312 -10.29 0.99 14.19
N PRO A 313 -10.68 1.81 15.20
CA PRO A 313 -9.78 2.22 16.26
C PRO A 313 -9.31 1.06 17.14
N CYS A 314 -10.09 -0.03 17.23
CA CYS A 314 -9.74 -1.21 18.01
C CYS A 314 -10.04 -2.50 17.25
N MET A 315 -9.18 -3.54 17.41
CA MET A 315 -9.42 -4.86 16.84
C MET A 315 -10.45 -5.67 17.64
N ALA A 316 -10.58 -5.41 18.94
CA ALA A 316 -11.50 -6.07 19.87
C ALA A 316 -12.56 -5.08 20.41
N GLY A 317 -12.89 -4.08 19.64
CA GLY A 317 -13.87 -3.03 19.97
C GLY A 317 -15.32 -3.44 19.80
#